data_3083e5115c7ea00859edccd299532c09
#
_entry.id   3083e5115c7ea00859edccd299532c09
#
_cell.length_a   1.000
_cell.length_b   1.000
_cell.length_c   1.000
_cell.angle_alpha   90.00
_cell.angle_beta   90.00
_cell.angle_gamma   90.00
#
_symmetry.space_group_name_H-M   'P 1'
#
loop_
_entity.id
_entity.type
_entity.pdbx_description
1 polymer ?
#
loop_
_entity_poly.entity_id
_entity_poly.type
_entity_poly.pdbx_seq_one_letter_code
_entity_poly.pdbx_strand_id
1 'polypeptide(L)'
;MNSSIDLRGSHLGPQPQLLPMDASKKTEVVLLACGSFNPITNMHLRLFELAKDYMNATENIQCFKGIISPVGDAYKKKGLIPAHHRIIMAELATKNSHWVEVDTWESLQKEWVETVKVLRHHQEKLATGSCSYPPSSPALERPGRKRKWADQKQDSSPQKPQEPKPTGVPKVKLLCGADFLESFSVPNLWKMEDITQIVANFGLICITRTGTDPQKFIYESDVLWKHRSNIHLVKEWITNDISSTNIRRALRRGQSIRYLVPDLVQEYIQEHDLYNSESEDRNAGVVLAPLQRNAAE
;
A
#
# COMPACT_ATOMS: atom_id res chain seq x y z
N MET A 1 13.17 3.02 78.88
CA MET A 1 14.31 2.45 78.17
C MET A 1 14.06 2.65 76.71
N ASN A 2 14.58 3.73 76.16
CA ASN A 2 14.50 4.10 74.74
C ASN A 2 15.68 3.50 74.00
N SER A 3 15.47 2.73 72.99
CA SER A 3 16.52 2.33 72.05
C SER A 3 16.18 2.90 70.66
N SER A 4 16.88 3.98 70.34
CA SER A 4 16.89 4.58 68.98
C SER A 4 17.67 3.70 68.03
N ILE A 5 17.06 3.30 66.92
CA ILE A 5 17.73 2.61 65.83
C ILE A 5 18.15 3.66 64.79
N ASP A 6 19.46 3.78 64.62
CA ASP A 6 20.15 4.67 63.70
C ASP A 6 20.17 4.00 62.32
N LEU A 7 19.42 4.53 61.36
CA LEU A 7 19.42 4.10 59.94
C LEU A 7 20.33 5.03 59.12
N ARG A 8 21.64 4.76 59.10
CA ARG A 8 22.56 5.42 58.17
C ARG A 8 22.88 4.52 56.97
N GLY A 9 22.60 5.12 55.79
CA GLY A 9 23.46 4.96 54.63
C GLY A 9 23.34 3.69 53.82
N SER A 10 22.38 3.64 52.90
CA SER A 10 22.52 2.80 51.71
C SER A 10 23.07 3.66 50.59
N HIS A 11 24.34 3.47 50.25
CA HIS A 11 24.96 3.97 49.02
C HIS A 11 24.20 3.40 47.80
N LEU A 12 23.39 4.23 47.14
CA LEU A 12 22.92 3.98 45.79
C LEU A 12 24.12 4.07 44.86
N GLY A 13 24.57 2.94 44.33
CA GLY A 13 25.53 2.88 43.23
C GLY A 13 25.05 3.70 42.01
N PRO A 14 25.97 4.12 41.13
CA PRO A 14 25.58 4.88 39.97
C PRO A 14 24.57 4.10 39.14
N GLN A 15 23.41 4.71 38.90
CA GLN A 15 22.42 4.18 37.97
C GLN A 15 23.09 4.04 36.60
N PRO A 16 22.84 2.93 35.87
CA PRO A 16 23.31 2.81 34.51
C PRO A 16 22.72 3.96 33.70
N GLN A 17 23.59 4.84 33.19
CA GLN A 17 23.21 5.82 32.20
C GLN A 17 22.69 5.05 30.99
N LEU A 18 21.38 5.11 30.75
CA LEU A 18 20.78 4.75 29.47
C LEU A 18 21.47 5.66 28.44
N LEU A 19 22.37 5.09 27.66
CA LEU A 19 22.90 5.72 26.45
C LEU A 19 21.69 6.21 25.64
N PRO A 20 21.70 7.43 25.11
CA PRO A 20 20.63 7.87 24.22
C PRO A 20 20.57 6.86 23.08
N MET A 21 19.45 6.16 22.97
CA MET A 21 19.16 5.30 21.83
C MET A 21 19.33 6.19 20.59
N ASP A 22 20.29 5.85 19.78
CA ASP A 22 20.59 6.45 18.49
C ASP A 22 19.27 6.69 17.77
N ALA A 23 18.99 7.94 17.34
CA ALA A 23 17.76 8.32 16.67
C ALA A 23 17.60 7.39 15.47
N SER A 24 16.80 6.32 15.66
CA SER A 24 16.87 5.09 14.90
C SER A 24 16.59 5.37 13.44
N LYS A 25 17.53 5.03 12.62
CA LYS A 25 17.51 4.96 11.18
C LYS A 25 16.25 4.26 10.72
N LYS A 26 15.24 5.01 10.29
CA LYS A 26 13.97 4.45 9.82
C LYS A 26 14.20 3.64 8.54
N THR A 27 13.61 2.46 8.46
CA THR A 27 13.59 1.67 7.23
C THR A 27 12.59 2.29 6.27
N GLU A 28 13.03 2.69 5.10
CA GLU A 28 12.15 3.17 4.03
C GLU A 28 11.36 2.03 3.41
N VAL A 29 10.06 2.27 3.19
CA VAL A 29 9.14 1.30 2.60
C VAL A 29 8.42 1.91 1.41
N VAL A 30 8.34 1.13 0.34
CA VAL A 30 7.50 1.36 -0.84
C VAL A 30 6.32 0.41 -0.77
N LEU A 31 5.10 0.95 -0.86
CA LEU A 31 3.88 0.16 -0.95
C LEU A 31 3.57 -0.15 -2.41
N LEU A 32 3.45 -1.41 -2.76
CA LEU A 32 3.06 -1.86 -4.09
C LEU A 32 1.69 -2.51 -4.02
N ALA A 33 0.72 -2.01 -4.78
CA ALA A 33 -0.59 -2.63 -4.95
C ALA A 33 -0.72 -3.19 -6.36
N CYS A 34 -0.75 -4.53 -6.49
CA CYS A 34 -1.04 -5.23 -7.73
C CYS A 34 -2.55 -5.52 -7.81
N GLY A 35 -3.17 -5.30 -8.97
CA GLY A 35 -4.59 -5.56 -9.09
C GLY A 35 -5.20 -5.26 -10.45
N SER A 36 -6.46 -5.61 -10.61
CA SER A 36 -7.20 -5.34 -11.84
C SER A 36 -7.53 -3.86 -12.03
N PHE A 37 -7.83 -3.13 -10.96
CA PHE A 37 -8.29 -1.73 -10.98
C PHE A 37 -9.34 -1.47 -12.07
N ASN A 38 -10.43 -2.22 -12.01
CA ASN A 38 -11.43 -2.33 -13.10
C ASN A 38 -12.85 -1.88 -12.67
N PRO A 39 -13.07 -0.55 -12.48
CA PRO A 39 -12.14 0.56 -12.43
C PRO A 39 -11.42 0.72 -11.09
N ILE A 40 -10.44 1.63 -11.03
CA ILE A 40 -9.93 2.15 -9.77
C ILE A 40 -11.05 2.91 -9.03
N THR A 41 -11.04 2.86 -7.69
CA THR A 41 -12.08 3.46 -6.84
C THR A 41 -11.45 4.28 -5.71
N ASN A 42 -12.25 5.12 -5.05
CA ASN A 42 -11.80 5.86 -3.87
C ASN A 42 -11.31 4.92 -2.75
N MET A 43 -11.84 3.69 -2.65
CA MET A 43 -11.33 2.73 -1.68
C MET A 43 -9.92 2.24 -2.00
N HIS A 44 -9.56 2.05 -3.29
CA HIS A 44 -8.18 1.69 -3.66
C HIS A 44 -7.18 2.77 -3.24
N LEU A 45 -7.52 4.05 -3.41
CA LEU A 45 -6.68 5.16 -2.94
C LEU A 45 -6.60 5.20 -1.41
N ARG A 46 -7.73 4.95 -0.75
CA ARG A 46 -7.81 4.92 0.71
C ARG A 46 -6.92 3.85 1.34
N LEU A 47 -6.73 2.69 0.67
CA LEU A 47 -5.81 1.65 1.13
C LEU A 47 -4.39 2.21 1.34
N PHE A 48 -3.91 3.05 0.44
CA PHE A 48 -2.57 3.65 0.54
C PHE A 48 -2.45 4.59 1.74
N GLU A 49 -3.46 5.44 1.98
CA GLU A 49 -3.44 6.38 3.10
C GLU A 49 -3.45 5.64 4.45
N LEU A 50 -4.32 4.63 4.59
CA LEU A 50 -4.37 3.80 5.81
C LEU A 50 -3.06 3.07 6.07
N ALA A 51 -2.48 2.48 5.03
CA ALA A 51 -1.20 1.79 5.14
C ALA A 51 -0.08 2.74 5.52
N LYS A 52 -0.04 3.94 4.92
CA LYS A 52 0.95 4.98 5.22
C LYS A 52 0.85 5.46 6.66
N ASP A 53 -0.37 5.76 7.12
CA ASP A 53 -0.61 6.18 8.50
C ASP A 53 -0.13 5.11 9.50
N TYR A 54 -0.51 3.84 9.24
CA TYR A 54 -0.09 2.71 10.06
C TYR A 54 1.43 2.53 10.09
N MET A 55 2.08 2.54 8.92
CA MET A 55 3.52 2.33 8.82
C MET A 55 4.30 3.48 9.48
N ASN A 56 3.87 4.72 9.29
CA ASN A 56 4.53 5.89 9.88
C ASN A 56 4.31 6.00 11.40
N ALA A 57 3.25 5.39 11.93
CA ALA A 57 3.04 5.28 13.37
C ALA A 57 4.00 4.25 14.02
N THR A 58 4.64 3.41 13.21
CA THR A 58 5.66 2.45 13.67
C THR A 58 7.01 3.16 13.77
N GLU A 59 7.64 3.14 14.92
CA GLU A 59 8.84 3.96 15.23
C GLU A 59 10.00 3.79 14.24
N ASN A 60 10.15 2.60 13.64
CA ASN A 60 11.30 2.23 12.82
C ASN A 60 11.02 2.19 11.31
N ILE A 61 9.85 2.66 10.84
CA ILE A 61 9.45 2.54 9.44
C ILE A 61 8.97 3.90 8.94
N GLN A 62 9.33 4.21 7.69
CA GLN A 62 8.86 5.38 6.97
C GLN A 62 8.34 4.95 5.60
N CYS A 63 7.03 5.12 5.38
CA CYS A 63 6.43 4.92 4.06
C CYS A 63 6.59 6.19 3.24
N PHE A 64 7.34 6.12 2.14
CA PHE A 64 7.61 7.31 1.32
C PHE A 64 6.98 7.26 -0.07
N LYS A 65 6.63 6.07 -0.59
CA LYS A 65 6.10 5.92 -1.93
C LYS A 65 5.05 4.81 -2.01
N GLY A 66 4.00 5.06 -2.80
CA GLY A 66 3.00 4.09 -3.21
C GLY A 66 3.06 3.86 -4.72
N ILE A 67 2.90 2.61 -5.15
CA ILE A 67 2.89 2.20 -6.55
C ILE A 67 1.63 1.39 -6.81
N ILE A 68 0.87 1.80 -7.82
CA ILE A 68 -0.25 1.06 -8.38
C ILE A 68 0.27 0.32 -9.62
N SER A 69 0.17 -1.01 -9.63
CA SER A 69 0.56 -1.88 -10.74
C SER A 69 -0.68 -2.57 -11.32
N PRO A 70 -1.28 -2.03 -12.40
CA PRO A 70 -2.42 -2.68 -13.04
C PRO A 70 -2.00 -3.95 -13.78
N VAL A 71 -2.73 -5.05 -13.58
CA VAL A 71 -2.46 -6.31 -14.26
C VAL A 71 -2.68 -6.20 -15.78
N GLY A 72 -1.90 -6.94 -16.57
CA GLY A 72 -2.00 -6.98 -18.03
C GLY A 72 -3.26 -7.73 -18.53
N ASP A 73 -3.57 -7.56 -19.81
CA ASP A 73 -4.74 -8.18 -20.45
C ASP A 73 -4.63 -9.71 -20.54
N ALA A 74 -3.41 -10.23 -20.48
CA ALA A 74 -3.14 -11.68 -20.46
C ALA A 74 -3.69 -12.40 -19.21
N TYR A 75 -4.10 -11.67 -18.17
CA TYR A 75 -4.77 -12.22 -16.99
C TYR A 75 -6.13 -12.85 -17.30
N LYS A 76 -6.83 -12.35 -18.31
CA LYS A 76 -8.08 -12.88 -18.87
C LYS A 76 -9.24 -13.02 -17.86
N LYS A 77 -9.30 -12.14 -16.88
CA LYS A 77 -10.43 -12.11 -15.93
C LYS A 77 -11.72 -11.68 -16.64
N LYS A 78 -12.83 -12.34 -16.31
CA LYS A 78 -14.16 -11.96 -16.82
C LYS A 78 -14.45 -10.48 -16.54
N GLY A 79 -14.94 -9.76 -17.56
CA GLY A 79 -15.29 -8.34 -17.48
C GLY A 79 -14.09 -7.40 -17.34
N LEU A 80 -12.86 -7.89 -17.56
CA LEU A 80 -11.65 -7.06 -17.53
C LEU A 80 -11.54 -6.25 -18.82
N ILE A 81 -11.72 -4.94 -18.75
CA ILE A 81 -11.52 -4.05 -19.89
C ILE A 81 -10.03 -3.91 -20.22
N PRO A 82 -9.67 -3.45 -21.46
CA PRO A 82 -8.27 -3.31 -21.87
C PRO A 82 -7.40 -2.55 -20.86
N ALA A 83 -6.16 -2.99 -20.72
CA ALA A 83 -5.22 -2.44 -19.75
C ALA A 83 -4.98 -0.94 -19.94
N HIS A 84 -4.96 -0.42 -21.19
CA HIS A 84 -4.75 0.98 -21.46
C HIS A 84 -5.81 1.88 -20.81
N HIS A 85 -7.10 1.49 -20.82
CA HIS A 85 -8.14 2.24 -20.09
C HIS A 85 -7.92 2.21 -18.58
N ARG A 86 -7.53 1.05 -18.04
CA ARG A 86 -7.31 0.89 -16.59
C ARG A 86 -6.10 1.67 -16.10
N ILE A 87 -5.04 1.74 -16.91
CA ILE A 87 -3.86 2.56 -16.66
C ILE A 87 -4.26 4.05 -16.64
N ILE A 88 -4.92 4.54 -17.69
CA ILE A 88 -5.33 5.95 -17.78
C ILE A 88 -6.21 6.33 -16.57
N MET A 89 -7.19 5.49 -16.22
CA MET A 89 -8.02 5.75 -15.04
C MET A 89 -7.21 5.78 -13.74
N ALA A 90 -6.21 4.91 -13.59
CA ALA A 90 -5.34 4.92 -12.42
C ALA A 90 -4.46 6.19 -12.38
N GLU A 91 -3.92 6.64 -13.51
CA GLU A 91 -3.17 7.89 -13.63
C GLU A 91 -4.04 9.12 -13.31
N LEU A 92 -5.28 9.16 -13.84
CA LEU A 92 -6.26 10.21 -13.52
C LEU A 92 -6.59 10.23 -12.02
N ALA A 93 -6.73 9.06 -11.41
CA ALA A 93 -7.03 8.93 -9.99
C ALA A 93 -5.88 9.40 -9.08
N THR A 94 -4.65 9.25 -9.52
CA THR A 94 -3.44 9.63 -8.76
C THR A 94 -2.87 11.00 -9.14
N LYS A 95 -3.49 11.71 -10.10
CA LYS A 95 -3.00 12.99 -10.64
C LYS A 95 -2.63 14.02 -9.57
N ASN A 96 -3.38 14.06 -8.48
CA ASN A 96 -3.17 14.99 -7.38
C ASN A 96 -2.39 14.37 -6.21
N SER A 97 -1.93 13.13 -6.33
CA SER A 97 -1.08 12.50 -5.33
C SER A 97 0.37 12.85 -5.56
N HIS A 98 1.06 13.25 -4.52
CA HIS A 98 2.51 13.54 -4.56
C HIS A 98 3.37 12.34 -4.15
N TRP A 99 2.74 11.22 -3.78
CA TRP A 99 3.47 10.06 -3.28
C TRP A 99 2.96 8.70 -3.82
N VAL A 100 1.79 8.66 -4.48
CA VAL A 100 1.29 7.46 -5.16
C VAL A 100 1.37 7.67 -6.67
N GLU A 101 1.98 6.73 -7.37
CA GLU A 101 2.13 6.74 -8.82
C GLU A 101 1.66 5.43 -9.44
N VAL A 102 1.49 5.42 -10.76
CA VAL A 102 1.17 4.23 -11.55
C VAL A 102 2.44 3.73 -12.24
N ASP A 103 2.70 2.43 -12.14
CA ASP A 103 3.74 1.77 -12.91
C ASP A 103 3.10 0.81 -13.92
N THR A 104 3.49 0.90 -15.17
CA THR A 104 2.88 0.17 -16.27
C THR A 104 3.63 -1.10 -16.66
N TRP A 105 4.73 -1.43 -15.99
CA TRP A 105 5.58 -2.55 -16.37
C TRP A 105 4.82 -3.88 -16.46
N GLU A 106 4.00 -4.21 -15.44
CA GLU A 106 3.19 -5.42 -15.41
C GLU A 106 2.18 -5.48 -16.56
N SER A 107 1.51 -4.34 -16.83
CA SER A 107 0.49 -4.22 -17.87
C SER A 107 1.03 -4.39 -19.29
N LEU A 108 2.30 -4.08 -19.51
CA LEU A 108 2.96 -4.16 -20.82
C LEU A 108 3.54 -5.53 -21.13
N GLN A 109 3.48 -6.48 -20.20
CA GLN A 109 3.97 -7.82 -20.44
C GLN A 109 3.04 -8.58 -21.41
N LYS A 110 3.64 -9.34 -22.34
CA LYS A 110 2.91 -10.14 -23.33
C LYS A 110 2.13 -11.30 -22.69
N GLU A 111 2.66 -11.82 -21.61
CA GLU A 111 2.07 -12.91 -20.82
C GLU A 111 1.69 -12.42 -19.42
N TRP A 112 0.81 -13.15 -18.75
CA TRP A 112 0.53 -12.91 -17.35
C TRP A 112 1.78 -13.14 -16.49
N VAL A 113 2.00 -12.23 -15.55
CA VAL A 113 3.14 -12.25 -14.63
C VAL A 113 2.64 -12.52 -13.22
N GLU A 114 3.26 -13.44 -12.51
CA GLU A 114 2.97 -13.72 -11.11
C GLU A 114 3.32 -12.52 -10.22
N THR A 115 2.48 -12.25 -9.23
CA THR A 115 2.66 -11.12 -8.30
C THR A 115 4.05 -11.10 -7.64
N VAL A 116 4.61 -12.26 -7.34
CA VAL A 116 5.97 -12.36 -6.76
C VAL A 116 7.04 -11.82 -7.72
N LYS A 117 6.87 -11.98 -9.03
CA LYS A 117 7.79 -11.45 -10.03
C LYS A 117 7.65 -9.93 -10.16
N VAL A 118 6.42 -9.40 -10.03
CA VAL A 118 6.17 -7.95 -10.00
C VAL A 118 6.86 -7.34 -8.78
N LEU A 119 6.71 -7.93 -7.60
CA LEU A 119 7.38 -7.49 -6.38
C LEU A 119 8.91 -7.50 -6.52
N ARG A 120 9.46 -8.55 -7.10
CA ARG A 120 10.91 -8.67 -7.35
C ARG A 120 11.41 -7.59 -8.31
N HIS A 121 10.70 -7.37 -9.41
CA HIS A 121 11.03 -6.31 -10.36
C HIS A 121 11.14 -4.95 -9.68
N HIS A 122 10.16 -4.57 -8.87
CA HIS A 122 10.19 -3.29 -8.15
C HIS A 122 11.30 -3.23 -7.09
N GLN A 123 11.57 -4.32 -6.39
CA GLN A 123 12.67 -4.37 -5.43
C GLN A 123 14.04 -4.22 -6.10
N GLU A 124 14.25 -4.84 -7.25
CA GLU A 124 15.48 -4.71 -8.05
C GLU A 124 15.64 -3.29 -8.60
N LYS A 125 14.55 -2.69 -9.10
CA LYS A 125 14.53 -1.29 -9.57
C LYS A 125 14.94 -0.30 -8.47
N LEU A 126 14.51 -0.53 -7.23
CA LEU A 126 14.94 0.25 -6.06
C LEU A 126 16.42 0.05 -5.72
N ALA A 127 16.90 -1.19 -5.81
CA ALA A 127 18.29 -1.53 -5.50
C ALA A 127 19.29 -0.93 -6.52
N THR A 128 18.88 -0.79 -7.78
CA THR A 128 19.74 -0.23 -8.85
C THR A 128 19.77 1.30 -8.88
N GLY A 129 19.00 1.97 -8.01
CA GLY A 129 18.94 3.44 -7.98
C GLY A 129 18.31 4.08 -9.23
N SER A 130 17.66 3.28 -10.09
CA SER A 130 16.98 3.75 -11.31
C SER A 130 15.74 4.62 -11.04
N CYS A 131 15.36 4.79 -9.78
CA CYS A 131 14.32 5.73 -9.38
C CYS A 131 14.98 7.05 -8.97
N SER A 132 14.91 8.07 -9.84
CA SER A 132 15.16 9.45 -9.45
C SER A 132 14.02 9.89 -8.51
N TYR A 133 14.29 9.89 -7.20
CA TYR A 133 13.37 10.43 -6.22
C TYR A 133 13.52 11.96 -6.19
N PRO A 134 12.43 12.73 -6.36
CA PRO A 134 12.50 14.13 -5.96
C PRO A 134 12.74 14.17 -4.44
N PRO A 135 13.64 15.04 -3.96
CA PRO A 135 13.81 15.23 -2.52
C PRO A 135 12.46 15.59 -1.91
N SER A 136 12.15 14.99 -0.75
CA SER A 136 10.94 15.24 0.01
C SER A 136 10.62 16.74 0.04
N SER A 137 9.51 17.12 -0.59
CA SER A 137 9.07 18.51 -0.62
C SER A 137 8.85 19.00 0.81
N PRO A 138 9.25 20.22 1.14
CA PRO A 138 9.03 20.77 2.47
C PRO A 138 7.52 20.80 2.75
N ALA A 139 7.17 20.46 3.99
CA ALA A 139 5.81 20.47 4.49
C ALA A 139 5.11 21.76 4.07
N LEU A 140 3.96 21.64 3.40
CA LEU A 140 3.08 22.76 3.07
C LEU A 140 2.70 23.48 4.36
N GLU A 141 3.27 24.67 4.58
CA GLU A 141 2.83 25.58 5.62
C GLU A 141 1.36 25.94 5.34
N ARG A 142 0.49 25.63 6.27
CA ARG A 142 -0.89 26.11 6.25
C ARG A 142 -0.87 27.62 6.21
N PRO A 143 -1.66 28.31 5.35
CA PRO A 143 -1.70 29.76 5.33
C PRO A 143 -2.27 30.28 6.66
N GLY A 144 -1.38 30.65 7.54
CA GLY A 144 -1.70 31.32 8.80
C GLY A 144 -2.15 32.72 8.54
N ARG A 145 -3.30 33.10 9.10
CA ARG A 145 -3.92 34.41 9.10
C ARG A 145 -2.91 35.45 9.62
N LYS A 146 -2.42 36.33 8.74
CA LYS A 146 -1.49 37.41 9.06
C LYS A 146 -2.13 38.39 10.05
N ARG A 147 -1.62 38.45 11.28
CA ARG A 147 -1.70 39.65 12.13
C ARG A 147 -0.39 40.40 11.97
N LYS A 148 -0.48 41.64 11.46
CA LYS A 148 0.64 42.58 11.39
C LYS A 148 1.00 43.02 12.81
N TRP A 149 2.24 42.82 13.22
CA TRP A 149 2.94 43.65 14.16
C TRP A 149 4.38 43.76 13.67
N ALA A 150 4.81 45.00 13.45
CA ALA A 150 6.16 45.37 13.11
C ALA A 150 7.01 45.34 14.38
N ASP A 151 8.16 44.65 14.32
CA ASP A 151 9.39 45.25 14.85
C ASP A 151 10.62 44.48 14.33
N GLN A 152 11.58 45.27 13.89
CA GLN A 152 12.89 44.85 13.41
C GLN A 152 13.73 44.27 14.55
N LYS A 153 14.37 43.10 14.34
CA LYS A 153 15.73 42.86 14.82
C LYS A 153 16.38 41.73 14.00
N GLN A 154 17.64 41.99 13.67
CA GLN A 154 18.60 41.21 12.92
C GLN A 154 18.82 39.78 13.45
N ASP A 155 18.85 38.86 12.50
CA ASP A 155 19.92 37.96 12.17
C ASP A 155 20.43 36.98 13.24
N SER A 156 20.04 35.73 12.96
CA SER A 156 20.84 34.51 13.01
C SER A 156 19.89 33.32 12.85
N SER A 157 19.73 32.84 11.60
CA SER A 157 18.96 31.63 11.31
C SER A 157 19.70 30.43 11.91
N PRO A 158 19.11 29.67 12.83
CA PRO A 158 19.64 28.36 13.18
C PRO A 158 19.48 27.47 11.95
N GLN A 159 20.57 26.93 11.45
CA GLN A 159 20.55 25.85 10.45
C GLN A 159 19.65 24.72 11.00
N LYS A 160 18.52 24.46 10.31
CA LYS A 160 17.71 23.29 10.58
C LYS A 160 18.62 22.05 10.57
N PRO A 161 18.51 21.18 11.58
CA PRO A 161 19.22 19.89 11.54
C PRO A 161 18.88 19.20 10.22
N GLN A 162 19.86 18.87 9.43
CA GLN A 162 19.68 18.01 8.26
C GLN A 162 19.17 16.67 8.77
N GLU A 163 17.95 16.29 8.37
CA GLU A 163 17.45 14.94 8.64
C GLU A 163 18.48 13.92 8.10
N PRO A 164 18.83 12.89 8.89
CA PRO A 164 19.81 11.91 8.49
C PRO A 164 19.36 11.24 7.20
N LYS A 165 20.23 11.25 6.17
CA LYS A 165 19.98 10.57 4.91
C LYS A 165 19.76 9.07 5.17
N PRO A 166 18.70 8.46 4.63
CA PRO A 166 18.46 7.04 4.79
C PRO A 166 19.63 6.25 4.22
N THR A 167 20.06 5.23 4.94
CA THR A 167 21.22 4.42 4.55
C THR A 167 20.79 2.98 4.37
N GLY A 168 20.09 2.70 3.29
CA GLY A 168 19.70 1.34 2.93
C GLY A 168 18.81 1.37 1.69
N VAL A 169 18.74 0.22 1.01
CA VAL A 169 17.77 0.04 -0.09
C VAL A 169 16.37 -0.02 0.50
N PRO A 170 15.42 0.80 0.03
CA PRO A 170 14.04 0.73 0.48
C PRO A 170 13.43 -0.66 0.25
N LYS A 171 12.54 -1.09 1.14
CA LYS A 171 11.87 -2.39 1.04
C LYS A 171 10.51 -2.25 0.40
N VAL A 172 10.21 -3.13 -0.58
CA VAL A 172 8.87 -3.24 -1.14
C VAL A 172 8.00 -4.08 -0.20
N LYS A 173 6.78 -3.60 0.10
CA LYS A 173 5.73 -4.36 0.78
C LYS A 173 4.48 -4.40 -0.09
N LEU A 174 3.80 -5.55 -0.13
CA LEU A 174 2.57 -5.71 -0.88
C LEU A 174 1.39 -5.13 -0.09
N LEU A 175 0.73 -4.12 -0.67
CA LEU A 175 -0.50 -3.54 -0.16
C LEU A 175 -1.70 -4.26 -0.77
N CYS A 176 -2.60 -4.77 0.06
CA CYS A 176 -3.76 -5.52 -0.40
C CYS A 176 -4.98 -5.33 0.50
N GLY A 177 -6.15 -5.73 0.02
CA GLY A 177 -7.34 -5.93 0.83
C GLY A 177 -7.40 -7.36 1.40
N ALA A 178 -8.32 -7.61 2.32
CA ALA A 178 -8.50 -8.93 2.92
C ALA A 178 -8.88 -10.02 1.90
N ASP A 179 -9.62 -9.66 0.84
CA ASP A 179 -9.97 -10.55 -0.26
C ASP A 179 -8.76 -11.12 -1.02
N PHE A 180 -7.66 -10.36 -1.07
CA PHE A 180 -6.40 -10.87 -1.61
C PHE A 180 -5.81 -11.96 -0.71
N LEU A 181 -5.75 -11.72 0.60
CA LEU A 181 -5.25 -12.71 1.57
C LEU A 181 -6.09 -13.99 1.55
N GLU A 182 -7.42 -13.84 1.50
CA GLU A 182 -8.36 -14.96 1.36
C GLU A 182 -8.13 -15.76 0.08
N SER A 183 -7.70 -15.11 -0.99
CA SER A 183 -7.45 -15.77 -2.27
C SER A 183 -6.32 -16.82 -2.21
N PHE A 184 -5.45 -16.78 -1.21
CA PHE A 184 -4.41 -17.78 -1.00
C PHE A 184 -4.99 -19.18 -0.68
N SER A 185 -6.23 -19.25 -0.20
CA SER A 185 -6.93 -20.52 0.03
C SER A 185 -7.61 -21.10 -1.22
N VAL A 186 -7.69 -20.33 -2.31
CA VAL A 186 -8.35 -20.80 -3.54
C VAL A 186 -7.48 -21.85 -4.22
N PRO A 187 -7.99 -23.09 -4.44
CA PRO A 187 -7.21 -24.16 -5.04
C PRO A 187 -6.65 -23.77 -6.41
N ASN A 188 -5.40 -24.06 -6.65
CA ASN A 188 -4.67 -23.83 -7.91
C ASN A 188 -4.58 -22.37 -8.38
N LEU A 189 -4.99 -21.40 -7.56
CA LEU A 189 -4.84 -19.98 -7.90
C LEU A 189 -3.41 -19.49 -7.63
N TRP A 190 -2.79 -19.99 -6.58
CA TRP A 190 -1.46 -19.62 -6.15
C TRP A 190 -0.54 -20.82 -6.01
N LYS A 191 0.73 -20.65 -6.35
CA LYS A 191 1.78 -21.61 -5.98
C LYS A 191 2.19 -21.36 -4.53
N MET A 192 2.39 -22.42 -3.77
CA MET A 192 2.80 -22.31 -2.36
C MET A 192 4.15 -21.60 -2.20
N GLU A 193 5.05 -21.82 -3.16
CA GLU A 193 6.36 -21.17 -3.22
C GLU A 193 6.22 -19.66 -3.39
N ASP A 194 5.27 -19.18 -4.20
CA ASP A 194 5.02 -17.76 -4.42
C ASP A 194 4.43 -17.12 -3.16
N ILE A 195 3.45 -17.76 -2.52
CA ILE A 195 2.90 -17.31 -1.24
C ILE A 195 4.03 -17.16 -0.21
N THR A 196 4.88 -18.22 -0.11
CA THR A 196 6.00 -18.21 0.84
C THR A 196 6.95 -17.06 0.57
N GLN A 197 7.35 -16.83 -0.68
CA GLN A 197 8.24 -15.72 -1.05
C GLN A 197 7.61 -14.36 -0.76
N ILE A 198 6.33 -14.17 -1.07
CA ILE A 198 5.61 -12.92 -0.80
C ILE A 198 5.65 -12.60 0.70
N VAL A 199 5.23 -13.55 1.56
CA VAL A 199 5.12 -13.28 2.99
C VAL A 199 6.47 -13.29 3.73
N ALA A 200 7.46 -14.06 3.26
CA ALA A 200 8.78 -14.12 3.89
C ALA A 200 9.67 -12.93 3.51
N ASN A 201 9.72 -12.58 2.22
CA ASN A 201 10.72 -11.64 1.71
C ASN A 201 10.19 -10.20 1.62
N PHE A 202 8.92 -10.03 1.23
CA PHE A 202 8.31 -8.71 1.05
C PHE A 202 7.39 -8.32 2.21
N GLY A 203 6.50 -9.22 2.61
CA GLY A 203 5.47 -8.99 3.61
C GLY A 203 4.23 -8.29 3.05
N LEU A 204 3.18 -8.31 3.85
CA LEU A 204 1.86 -7.79 3.50
C LEU A 204 1.45 -6.63 4.40
N ILE A 205 0.86 -5.60 3.82
CA ILE A 205 0.01 -4.63 4.51
C ILE A 205 -1.41 -4.90 4.04
N CYS A 206 -2.18 -5.59 4.87
CA CYS A 206 -3.53 -6.02 4.53
C CYS A 206 -4.55 -5.11 5.21
N ILE A 207 -5.31 -4.36 4.42
CA ILE A 207 -6.39 -3.52 4.93
C ILE A 207 -7.64 -4.37 5.09
N THR A 208 -8.14 -4.44 6.31
CA THR A 208 -9.29 -5.27 6.66
C THR A 208 -10.57 -4.45 6.64
N ARG A 209 -11.67 -5.10 6.21
CA ARG A 209 -13.02 -4.53 6.21
C ARG A 209 -13.93 -5.35 7.11
N THR A 210 -15.09 -4.81 7.42
CA THR A 210 -16.12 -5.52 8.18
C THR A 210 -16.54 -6.80 7.44
N GLY A 211 -16.66 -7.91 8.18
CA GLY A 211 -17.13 -9.19 7.63
C GLY A 211 -16.05 -10.17 7.19
N THR A 212 -14.76 -9.81 7.24
CA THR A 212 -13.64 -10.73 7.01
C THR A 212 -12.89 -11.01 8.30
N ASP A 213 -12.40 -12.23 8.48
CA ASP A 213 -11.55 -12.61 9.61
C ASP A 213 -10.15 -13.05 9.11
N PRO A 214 -9.30 -12.07 8.75
CA PRO A 214 -7.97 -12.36 8.25
C PRO A 214 -7.06 -12.98 9.30
N GLN A 215 -7.32 -12.80 10.60
CA GLN A 215 -6.56 -13.45 11.67
C GLN A 215 -6.78 -14.96 11.65
N LYS A 216 -8.01 -15.39 11.44
CA LYS A 216 -8.34 -16.80 11.27
C LYS A 216 -7.60 -17.41 10.08
N PHE A 217 -7.59 -16.73 8.94
CA PHE A 217 -6.85 -17.16 7.75
C PHE A 217 -5.35 -17.35 8.02
N ILE A 218 -4.74 -16.41 8.73
CA ILE A 218 -3.32 -16.49 9.11
C ILE A 218 -3.09 -17.69 10.03
N TYR A 219 -4.00 -17.91 10.98
CA TYR A 219 -3.88 -19.00 11.96
C TYR A 219 -4.04 -20.39 11.30
N GLU A 220 -4.94 -20.52 10.33
CA GLU A 220 -5.23 -21.80 9.63
C GLU A 220 -4.17 -22.18 8.58
N SER A 221 -3.23 -21.29 8.24
CA SER A 221 -2.16 -21.55 7.27
C SER A 221 -0.78 -21.57 7.93
N ASP A 222 -0.10 -22.72 7.93
CA ASP A 222 1.24 -22.87 8.51
C ASP A 222 2.24 -21.87 7.92
N VAL A 223 2.17 -21.60 6.61
CA VAL A 223 3.04 -20.66 5.93
C VAL A 223 2.77 -19.23 6.40
N LEU A 224 1.51 -18.81 6.45
CA LEU A 224 1.15 -17.48 6.92
C LEU A 224 1.49 -17.31 8.40
N TRP A 225 1.19 -18.32 9.20
CA TRP A 225 1.50 -18.32 10.62
C TRP A 225 3.00 -18.21 10.90
N LYS A 226 3.82 -18.95 10.17
CA LYS A 226 5.29 -18.88 10.28
C LYS A 226 5.82 -17.48 10.02
N HIS A 227 5.23 -16.75 9.07
CA HIS A 227 5.66 -15.41 8.65
C HIS A 227 4.74 -14.27 9.13
N ARG A 228 3.88 -14.53 10.13
CA ARG A 228 2.88 -13.58 10.63
C ARG A 228 3.45 -12.23 11.11
N SER A 229 4.70 -12.20 11.58
CA SER A 229 5.37 -10.95 11.98
C SER A 229 5.63 -10.00 10.80
N ASN A 230 5.58 -10.49 9.57
CA ASN A 230 5.72 -9.71 8.35
C ASN A 230 4.37 -9.46 7.64
N ILE A 231 3.26 -9.81 8.29
CA ILE A 231 1.88 -9.58 7.82
C ILE A 231 1.21 -8.60 8.77
N HIS A 232 0.99 -7.38 8.29
CA HIS A 232 0.39 -6.31 9.06
C HIS A 232 -1.10 -6.19 8.72
N LEU A 233 -1.96 -6.39 9.69
CA LEU A 233 -3.41 -6.21 9.55
C LEU A 233 -3.77 -4.79 10.00
N VAL A 234 -4.29 -4.00 9.07
CA VAL A 234 -4.67 -2.61 9.30
C VAL A 234 -6.19 -2.48 9.16
N LYS A 235 -6.85 -2.06 10.23
CA LYS A 235 -8.31 -1.97 10.25
C LYS A 235 -8.78 -0.62 9.71
N GLU A 236 -9.68 -0.66 8.72
CA GLU A 236 -10.47 0.53 8.34
C GLU A 236 -11.60 0.71 9.35
N TRP A 237 -11.57 1.82 10.06
CA TRP A 237 -12.56 2.17 11.10
C TRP A 237 -13.84 2.75 10.51
N ILE A 238 -13.77 3.33 9.32
CA ILE A 238 -14.90 3.90 8.60
C ILE A 238 -15.40 2.87 7.61
N THR A 239 -16.63 2.39 7.78
CA THR A 239 -17.22 1.39 6.87
C THR A 239 -17.16 1.87 5.43
N ASN A 240 -16.45 1.12 4.59
CA ASN A 240 -16.26 1.44 3.18
C ASN A 240 -16.24 0.14 2.35
N ASP A 241 -17.40 -0.18 1.75
CA ASP A 241 -17.59 -1.38 0.93
C ASP A 241 -17.57 -1.07 -0.56
N ILE A 242 -16.96 0.04 -0.97
CA ILE A 242 -16.79 0.40 -2.36
C ILE A 242 -15.92 -0.67 -3.03
N SER A 243 -16.46 -1.34 -4.05
CA SER A 243 -15.74 -2.32 -4.84
C SER A 243 -15.94 -2.08 -6.34
N SER A 244 -14.93 -2.40 -7.15
CA SER A 244 -15.01 -2.31 -8.60
C SER A 244 -16.18 -3.13 -9.18
N THR A 245 -16.49 -4.27 -8.57
CA THR A 245 -17.64 -5.11 -8.97
C THR A 245 -18.95 -4.40 -8.78
N ASN A 246 -19.14 -3.71 -7.64
CA ASN A 246 -20.35 -2.93 -7.39
C ASN A 246 -20.44 -1.72 -8.31
N ILE A 247 -19.31 -1.06 -8.61
CA ILE A 247 -19.26 0.05 -9.57
C ILE A 247 -19.72 -0.41 -10.97
N ARG A 248 -19.18 -1.50 -11.50
CA ARG A 248 -19.57 -2.03 -12.80
C ARG A 248 -21.05 -2.43 -12.84
N ARG A 249 -21.57 -3.00 -11.75
CA ARG A 249 -22.99 -3.34 -11.62
C ARG A 249 -23.88 -2.09 -11.62
N ALA A 250 -23.47 -1.04 -10.90
CA ALA A 250 -24.19 0.24 -10.87
C ALA A 250 -24.25 0.87 -12.27
N LEU A 251 -23.13 0.91 -12.99
CA LEU A 251 -23.08 1.46 -14.36
C LEU A 251 -24.05 0.74 -15.31
N ARG A 252 -24.04 -0.60 -15.34
CA ARG A 252 -24.97 -1.38 -16.17
C ARG A 252 -26.46 -1.19 -15.82
N ARG A 253 -26.74 -0.73 -14.61
CA ARG A 253 -28.10 -0.43 -14.14
C ARG A 253 -28.48 1.04 -14.29
N GLY A 254 -27.61 1.86 -14.90
CA GLY A 254 -27.84 3.30 -15.01
C GLY A 254 -27.81 4.05 -13.67
N GLN A 255 -27.18 3.46 -12.65
CA GLN A 255 -27.06 4.07 -11.34
C GLN A 255 -25.81 4.97 -11.26
N SER A 256 -25.91 6.04 -10.48
CA SER A 256 -24.80 6.95 -10.27
C SER A 256 -23.65 6.29 -9.50
N ILE A 257 -22.43 6.52 -9.97
CA ILE A 257 -21.18 6.13 -9.29
C ILE A 257 -20.43 7.33 -8.69
N ARG A 258 -21.12 8.50 -8.68
CA ARG A 258 -20.52 9.75 -8.20
C ARG A 258 -20.08 9.60 -6.76
N TYR A 259 -18.90 10.14 -6.45
CA TYR A 259 -18.20 10.04 -5.15
C TYR A 259 -17.69 8.63 -4.76
N LEU A 260 -17.94 7.60 -5.58
CA LEU A 260 -17.41 6.26 -5.36
C LEU A 260 -16.08 6.05 -6.10
N VAL A 261 -15.87 6.80 -7.15
CA VAL A 261 -14.62 6.92 -7.92
C VAL A 261 -14.20 8.39 -7.97
N PRO A 262 -12.92 8.71 -8.24
CA PRO A 262 -12.49 10.08 -8.50
C PRO A 262 -13.25 10.69 -9.69
N ASP A 263 -13.51 12.01 -9.64
CA ASP A 263 -14.31 12.70 -10.65
C ASP A 263 -13.75 12.50 -12.07
N LEU A 264 -12.44 12.67 -12.27
CA LEU A 264 -11.80 12.44 -13.58
C LEU A 264 -11.94 10.99 -14.08
N VAL A 265 -12.00 10.02 -13.18
CA VAL A 265 -12.25 8.61 -13.54
C VAL A 265 -13.70 8.43 -14.01
N GLN A 266 -14.66 9.07 -13.33
CA GLN A 266 -16.06 9.04 -13.75
C GLN A 266 -16.25 9.68 -15.13
N GLU A 267 -15.66 10.85 -15.36
CA GLU A 267 -15.69 11.54 -16.64
C GLU A 267 -15.13 10.64 -17.76
N TYR A 268 -13.97 10.04 -17.54
CA TYR A 268 -13.34 9.12 -18.49
C TYR A 268 -14.22 7.90 -18.81
N ILE A 269 -14.86 7.30 -17.81
CA ILE A 269 -15.79 6.16 -17.99
C ILE A 269 -16.95 6.56 -18.89
N GLN A 270 -17.54 7.75 -18.69
CA GLN A 270 -18.65 8.28 -19.48
C GLN A 270 -18.23 8.61 -20.91
N GLU A 271 -17.10 9.27 -21.08
CA GLU A 271 -16.59 9.66 -22.40
C GLU A 271 -16.28 8.47 -23.32
N HIS A 272 -15.85 7.34 -22.74
CA HIS A 272 -15.47 6.12 -23.46
C HIS A 272 -16.53 5.01 -23.41
N ASP A 273 -17.72 5.28 -22.88
CA ASP A 273 -18.81 4.30 -22.73
C ASP A 273 -18.35 2.96 -22.14
N LEU A 274 -17.55 3.03 -21.05
CA LEU A 274 -16.96 1.84 -20.44
C LEU A 274 -17.96 1.16 -19.48
N TYR A 275 -17.79 -0.16 -19.34
CA TYR A 275 -18.55 -1.02 -18.41
C TYR A 275 -20.03 -1.20 -18.77
N ASN A 276 -20.34 -1.13 -20.05
CA ASN A 276 -21.63 -1.56 -20.62
C ASN A 276 -21.80 -3.10 -20.56
N SER A 277 -22.90 -3.62 -21.13
CA SER A 277 -23.19 -5.06 -21.15
C SER A 277 -22.12 -5.87 -21.88
N GLU A 278 -21.59 -5.38 -23.00
CA GLU A 278 -20.54 -6.05 -23.78
C GLU A 278 -19.24 -6.20 -22.98
N SER A 279 -18.91 -5.17 -22.17
CA SER A 279 -17.74 -5.20 -21.30
C SER A 279 -17.82 -6.31 -20.25
N GLU A 280 -19.02 -6.64 -19.76
CA GLU A 280 -19.22 -7.72 -18.76
C GLU A 280 -18.98 -9.11 -19.35
N ASP A 281 -19.32 -9.30 -20.63
CA ASP A 281 -19.16 -10.58 -21.32
C ASP A 281 -17.72 -10.82 -21.83
N ARG A 282 -16.88 -9.80 -21.77
CA ARG A 282 -15.48 -9.93 -22.12
C ARG A 282 -14.81 -11.01 -21.28
N ASN A 283 -14.10 -11.93 -21.93
CA ASN A 283 -13.45 -13.10 -21.32
C ASN A 283 -14.44 -14.05 -20.61
N ALA A 284 -15.76 -14.00 -20.91
CA ALA A 284 -16.70 -14.96 -20.37
C ALA A 284 -16.32 -16.39 -20.83
N GLY A 285 -16.29 -17.32 -19.87
CA GLY A 285 -15.91 -18.72 -20.15
C GLY A 285 -14.39 -18.97 -20.33
N VAL A 286 -13.56 -17.94 -20.28
CA VAL A 286 -12.10 -18.10 -20.32
C VAL A 286 -11.59 -18.38 -18.91
N VAL A 287 -10.73 -19.40 -18.78
CA VAL A 287 -10.07 -19.73 -17.51
C VAL A 287 -8.97 -18.72 -17.24
N LEU A 288 -8.89 -18.22 -16.01
CA LEU A 288 -7.86 -17.28 -15.57
C LEU A 288 -6.45 -17.83 -15.86
N ALA A 289 -5.54 -16.96 -16.30
CA ALA A 289 -4.16 -17.36 -16.61
C ALA A 289 -3.43 -18.08 -15.47
N PRO A 290 -3.54 -17.66 -14.18
CA PRO A 290 -2.95 -18.43 -13.07
C PRO A 290 -3.46 -19.87 -13.00
N LEU A 291 -4.78 -20.07 -13.16
CA LEU A 291 -5.37 -21.40 -13.09
C LEU A 291 -4.95 -22.29 -14.28
N GLN A 292 -4.77 -21.72 -15.48
CA GLN A 292 -4.26 -22.45 -16.63
C GLN A 292 -2.81 -22.89 -16.42
N ARG A 293 -1.94 -22.00 -15.95
CA ARG A 293 -0.52 -22.28 -15.76
C ARG A 293 -0.29 -23.31 -14.65
N ASN A 294 -0.96 -23.16 -13.52
CA ASN A 294 -0.76 -24.02 -12.36
C ASN A 294 -1.41 -25.42 -12.53
N ALA A 295 -2.33 -25.61 -13.48
CA ALA A 295 -2.88 -26.91 -13.81
C ALA A 295 -2.01 -27.68 -14.82
N ALA A 296 -1.09 -27.01 -15.51
CA ALA A 296 -0.19 -27.61 -16.49
C ALA A 296 1.16 -28.05 -15.90
N GLU A 297 1.48 -27.63 -14.68
CA GLU A 297 2.62 -28.04 -13.86
C GLU A 297 2.24 -29.18 -12.89
#